data_b7f6c10dc4d12c8df81ba02a542367e0
#
_entry.id   b7f6c10dc4d12c8df81ba02a542367e0
#
_cell.length_a   1.000
_cell.length_b   1.000
_cell.length_c   1.000
_cell.angle_alpha   90.00
_cell.angle_beta   90.00
_cell.angle_gamma   90.00
#
_symmetry.space_group_name_H-M   'P 1'
#
loop_
_entity.id
_entity.type
_entity.pdbx_description
1 polymer ?
#
loop_
_entity_poly.entity_id
_entity_poly.type
_entity_poly.pdbx_seq_one_letter_code
_entity_poly.pdbx_strand_id
1 'polypeptide(L)'
;MKFTDGYWQMRPGVSILQPKDIDTVERDGDDLVVHAPTAPITARGATLNRPSLTIRLSSPIDDVIGVTISHHLGAAETTPDFELADERPQVRIAIPGSGDAVFASGRLEARVGTEGPWRLDFVADGRVITGSDARSVGVISTPGGAYVREQLGMGVGETIYGLGERFGAFAKNGQSVDIWNEDGGTASEQAYKNVPFYLSDAGYGLFVDHPGEVSFEIGSEVVSRAQFSVPGQELTYYVISGATPKDILERYTALTGRPAEVPAWTYGLWLSTSFTTNYDEATVMSFIDGMAEREIPLSVFHFDCFWMRAFHWSDFVWDPAMFPDPQGMLARIKAKGLRVSAWINPYIAQRSHLFEEGRRLGYLVRRADGSVWQWDMWQAGMALVDFTNPDAVTWFQDKLRALLVDGVDAFKT
;
A
#
# COMPACT_ATOMS: atom_id res chain seq x y z
N MET A 1 -0.09 15.19 -0.40
CA MET A 1 -0.69 16.38 -1.11
C MET A 1 -0.89 17.51 -0.11
N LYS A 2 -0.48 18.73 -0.45
CA LYS A 2 -0.62 19.92 0.38
C LYS A 2 -1.87 20.69 0.00
N PHE A 3 -2.67 21.09 0.98
CA PHE A 3 -3.92 21.82 0.80
C PHE A 3 -3.84 23.29 1.22
N THR A 4 -2.82 23.65 2.00
CA THR A 4 -2.63 25.00 2.52
C THR A 4 -1.29 25.59 2.10
N ASP A 5 -1.22 26.92 2.11
CA ASP A 5 0.01 27.70 2.07
C ASP A 5 0.17 28.36 3.43
N GLY A 6 1.28 28.07 4.12
CA GLY A 6 1.56 28.62 5.45
C GLY A 6 0.55 28.20 6.52
N TYR A 7 -0.04 26.98 6.45
CA TYR A 7 -0.90 26.35 7.45
C TYR A 7 -2.34 26.89 7.57
N TRP A 8 -2.57 28.16 7.32
CA TRP A 8 -3.88 28.81 7.52
C TRP A 8 -4.51 29.35 6.25
N GLN A 9 -3.77 29.48 5.18
CA GLN A 9 -4.24 29.96 3.91
C GLN A 9 -4.51 28.76 2.99
N MET A 10 -5.78 28.56 2.65
CA MET A 10 -6.15 27.52 1.68
C MET A 10 -5.58 27.85 0.30
N ARG A 11 -5.12 26.86 -0.40
CA ARG A 11 -4.71 27.01 -1.82
C ARG A 11 -5.89 27.41 -2.70
N PRO A 12 -5.66 28.11 -3.83
CA PRO A 12 -6.74 28.49 -4.74
C PRO A 12 -7.60 27.30 -5.18
N GLY A 13 -8.93 27.46 -5.08
CA GLY A 13 -9.90 26.42 -5.44
C GLY A 13 -10.05 25.29 -4.41
N VAL A 14 -9.37 25.36 -3.27
CA VAL A 14 -9.48 24.39 -2.20
C VAL A 14 -10.39 24.93 -1.10
N SER A 15 -11.30 24.08 -0.62
CA SER A 15 -12.13 24.35 0.57
C SER A 15 -12.11 23.15 1.51
N ILE A 16 -12.30 23.38 2.81
CA ILE A 16 -12.25 22.35 3.84
C ILE A 16 -13.45 22.45 4.77
N LEU A 17 -14.07 21.31 5.04
CA LEU A 17 -15.04 21.10 6.09
C LEU A 17 -14.34 20.37 7.25
N GLN A 18 -14.40 20.96 8.44
CA GLN A 18 -13.76 20.39 9.65
C GLN A 18 -14.81 20.23 10.75
N PRO A 19 -14.72 19.19 11.58
CA PRO A 19 -15.60 19.05 12.73
C PRO A 19 -15.38 20.23 13.70
N LYS A 20 -16.45 20.91 14.05
CA LYS A 20 -16.46 22.10 14.93
C LYS A 20 -17.14 21.85 16.25
N ASP A 21 -17.89 20.78 16.33
CA ASP A 21 -18.65 20.38 17.50
C ASP A 21 -18.75 18.85 17.56
N ILE A 22 -19.12 18.33 18.72
CA ILE A 22 -19.49 16.94 18.92
C ILE A 22 -20.98 16.93 19.25
N ASP A 23 -21.79 16.32 18.39
CA ASP A 23 -23.25 16.21 18.60
C ASP A 23 -23.58 14.99 19.47
N THR A 24 -23.04 13.82 19.11
CA THR A 24 -23.26 12.59 19.87
C THR A 24 -22.00 11.73 19.89
N VAL A 25 -21.85 11.01 21.00
CA VAL A 25 -20.90 9.91 21.14
C VAL A 25 -21.67 8.71 21.64
N GLU A 26 -21.68 7.63 20.89
CA GLU A 26 -22.47 6.45 21.21
C GLU A 26 -21.71 5.14 20.99
N ARG A 27 -22.17 4.08 21.63
CA ARG A 27 -21.66 2.74 21.44
C ARG A 27 -22.53 2.03 20.40
N ASP A 28 -21.87 1.45 19.38
CA ASP A 28 -22.50 0.60 18.38
C ASP A 28 -21.80 -0.78 18.36
N GLY A 29 -22.40 -1.75 19.04
CA GLY A 29 -21.76 -3.04 19.28
C GLY A 29 -20.47 -2.91 20.10
N ASP A 30 -19.34 -3.28 19.48
CA ASP A 30 -18.00 -3.13 20.05
C ASP A 30 -17.24 -1.91 19.51
N ASP A 31 -17.92 -1.01 18.81
CA ASP A 31 -17.37 0.23 18.29
C ASP A 31 -17.84 1.45 19.09
N LEU A 32 -17.03 2.53 19.04
CA LEU A 32 -17.41 3.86 19.49
C LEU A 32 -17.65 4.74 18.26
N VAL A 33 -18.84 5.33 18.17
CA VAL A 33 -19.24 6.19 17.04
C VAL A 33 -19.43 7.61 17.50
N VAL A 34 -18.85 8.56 16.77
CA VAL A 34 -18.92 10.00 17.03
C VAL A 34 -19.54 10.71 15.83
N HIS A 35 -20.58 11.50 16.07
CA HIS A 35 -21.15 12.40 15.07
C HIS A 35 -20.66 13.82 15.32
N ALA A 36 -19.88 14.34 14.36
CA ALA A 36 -19.15 15.60 14.49
C ALA A 36 -19.54 16.59 13.38
N PRO A 37 -20.51 17.50 13.64
CA PRO A 37 -20.92 18.51 12.67
C PRO A 37 -19.83 19.55 12.42
N THR A 38 -19.86 20.12 11.20
CA THR A 38 -18.88 21.12 10.73
C THR A 38 -19.19 22.56 11.19
N ALA A 39 -20.18 22.72 12.03
CA ALA A 39 -20.51 23.97 12.71
C ALA A 39 -21.13 23.67 14.08
N PRO A 40 -21.07 24.58 15.06
CA PRO A 40 -21.73 24.40 16.34
C PRO A 40 -23.25 24.23 16.17
N ILE A 41 -23.83 23.26 16.90
CA ILE A 41 -25.26 22.95 16.89
C ILE A 41 -25.89 23.46 18.19
N THR A 42 -26.41 24.67 18.18
CA THR A 42 -27.01 25.33 19.35
C THR A 42 -28.51 25.13 19.47
N ALA A 43 -29.16 24.62 18.42
CA ALA A 43 -30.58 24.33 18.37
C ALA A 43 -30.88 23.35 17.24
N ARG A 44 -32.06 22.67 17.29
CA ARG A 44 -32.44 21.69 16.24
C ARG A 44 -32.40 22.27 14.82
N GLY A 45 -32.79 23.53 14.62
CA GLY A 45 -32.72 24.21 13.32
C GLY A 45 -31.28 24.50 12.83
N ALA A 46 -30.31 24.48 13.74
CA ALA A 46 -28.90 24.69 13.37
C ALA A 46 -28.30 23.49 12.59
N THR A 47 -28.99 22.35 12.56
CA THR A 47 -28.60 21.18 11.75
C THR A 47 -28.83 21.37 10.24
N LEU A 48 -29.65 22.33 9.83
CA LEU A 48 -29.97 22.54 8.42
C LEU A 48 -28.75 23.05 7.64
N ASN A 49 -28.46 22.41 6.51
CA ASN A 49 -27.31 22.72 5.64
C ASN A 49 -25.95 22.65 6.39
N ARG A 50 -25.84 21.76 7.37
CA ARG A 50 -24.59 21.52 8.11
C ARG A 50 -24.10 20.11 7.84
N PRO A 51 -23.03 19.95 7.06
CA PRO A 51 -22.36 18.66 6.92
C PRO A 51 -21.91 18.15 8.29
N SER A 52 -22.04 16.85 8.49
CA SER A 52 -21.56 16.17 9.69
C SER A 52 -20.67 15.00 9.27
N LEU A 53 -19.60 14.77 10.03
CA LEU A 53 -18.74 13.61 9.85
C LEU A 53 -19.18 12.53 10.83
N THR A 54 -19.16 11.28 10.37
CA THR A 54 -19.26 10.10 11.23
C THR A 54 -17.85 9.55 11.42
N ILE A 55 -17.40 9.46 12.67
CA ILE A 55 -16.09 8.94 13.02
C ILE A 55 -16.29 7.70 13.88
N ARG A 56 -15.82 6.56 13.39
CA ARG A 56 -15.95 5.26 14.05
C ARG A 56 -14.59 4.81 14.56
N LEU A 57 -14.52 4.37 15.81
CA LEU A 57 -13.36 3.71 16.40
C LEU A 57 -13.68 2.23 16.58
N SER A 58 -12.79 1.38 16.09
CA SER A 58 -12.87 -0.08 16.14
C SER A 58 -11.52 -0.69 16.52
N SER A 59 -11.50 -1.97 16.84
CA SER A 59 -10.25 -2.69 17.08
C SER A 59 -10.27 -4.06 16.44
N PRO A 60 -9.45 -4.31 15.40
CA PRO A 60 -9.38 -5.62 14.76
C PRO A 60 -8.54 -6.64 15.55
N ILE A 61 -7.49 -6.20 16.23
CA ILE A 61 -6.61 -7.00 17.11
C ILE A 61 -6.18 -6.18 18.34
N ASP A 62 -5.70 -6.82 19.37
CA ASP A 62 -5.23 -6.14 20.60
C ASP A 62 -4.13 -5.10 20.31
N ASP A 63 -4.14 -4.00 21.04
CA ASP A 63 -3.19 -2.87 20.91
C ASP A 63 -3.25 -2.15 19.55
N VAL A 64 -4.33 -2.33 18.77
CA VAL A 64 -4.57 -1.67 17.50
C VAL A 64 -5.95 -1.01 17.53
N ILE A 65 -6.00 0.28 17.23
CA ILE A 65 -7.26 1.04 17.12
C ILE A 65 -7.38 1.58 15.70
N GLY A 66 -8.47 1.19 15.02
CA GLY A 66 -8.88 1.73 13.75
C GLY A 66 -9.75 2.97 13.93
N VAL A 67 -9.60 3.93 13.04
CA VAL A 67 -10.43 5.13 12.93
C VAL A 67 -10.91 5.25 11.50
N THR A 68 -12.22 5.21 11.30
CA THR A 68 -12.86 5.47 10.01
C THR A 68 -13.58 6.81 10.06
N ILE A 69 -13.21 7.71 9.19
CA ILE A 69 -13.79 9.06 9.04
C ILE A 69 -14.62 9.07 7.77
N SER A 70 -15.93 9.19 7.88
CA SER A 70 -16.84 9.18 6.73
C SER A 70 -17.64 10.50 6.66
N HIS A 71 -17.69 11.08 5.44
CA HIS A 71 -18.57 12.20 5.14
C HIS A 71 -19.89 11.73 4.51
N HIS A 72 -19.79 10.91 3.45
CA HIS A 72 -20.94 10.31 2.79
C HIS A 72 -20.80 8.79 2.77
N LEU A 73 -21.77 8.08 3.34
CA LEU A 73 -21.78 6.61 3.44
C LEU A 73 -22.28 5.91 2.17
N GLY A 74 -22.74 6.65 1.17
CA GLY A 74 -23.30 6.07 -0.08
C GLY A 74 -22.27 5.93 -1.19
N ALA A 75 -20.98 6.01 -0.93
CA ALA A 75 -19.95 5.74 -1.91
C ALA A 75 -19.95 4.25 -2.31
N ALA A 76 -19.62 3.97 -3.58
CA ALA A 76 -19.37 2.59 -3.98
C ALA A 76 -18.10 2.09 -3.30
N GLU A 77 -18.11 0.81 -2.91
CA GLU A 77 -16.91 0.16 -2.40
C GLU A 77 -15.78 0.25 -3.44
N THR A 78 -14.59 0.64 -2.98
CA THR A 78 -13.41 0.68 -3.82
C THR A 78 -12.70 -0.67 -3.80
N THR A 79 -12.34 -1.15 -4.98
CA THR A 79 -11.60 -2.41 -5.12
C THR A 79 -10.22 -2.13 -5.73
N PRO A 80 -9.20 -2.96 -5.44
CA PRO A 80 -9.25 -4.17 -4.62
C PRO A 80 -9.42 -3.86 -3.13
N ASP A 81 -10.13 -4.75 -2.43
CA ASP A 81 -10.21 -4.77 -0.99
C ASP A 81 -9.25 -5.86 -0.48
N PHE A 82 -8.38 -5.49 0.46
CA PHE A 82 -7.40 -6.42 1.03
C PHE A 82 -7.90 -6.87 2.40
N GLU A 83 -8.05 -8.17 2.58
CA GLU A 83 -8.49 -8.76 3.84
C GLU A 83 -7.47 -8.44 4.96
N LEU A 84 -7.95 -7.80 6.01
CA LEU A 84 -7.21 -7.59 7.25
C LEU A 84 -7.68 -8.60 8.31
N ALA A 85 -6.80 -8.91 9.28
CA ALA A 85 -7.20 -9.72 10.41
C ALA A 85 -8.28 -9.00 11.23
N ASP A 86 -9.32 -9.73 11.64
CA ASP A 86 -10.43 -9.24 12.48
C ASP A 86 -10.70 -10.28 13.57
N GLU A 87 -9.87 -10.27 14.62
CA GLU A 87 -9.97 -11.18 15.77
C GLU A 87 -11.03 -10.73 16.78
N ARG A 88 -11.52 -9.48 16.64
CA ARG A 88 -12.49 -8.82 17.55
C ARG A 88 -12.12 -8.98 19.02
N PRO A 89 -11.01 -8.36 19.44
CA PRO A 89 -10.55 -8.46 20.81
C PRO A 89 -11.57 -7.82 21.76
N GLN A 90 -11.47 -8.14 23.05
CA GLN A 90 -12.32 -7.50 24.06
C GLN A 90 -11.94 -6.02 24.22
N VAL A 91 -12.83 -5.13 23.83
CA VAL A 91 -12.67 -3.68 23.99
C VAL A 91 -13.37 -3.16 25.24
N ARG A 92 -12.83 -2.09 25.80
CA ARG A 92 -13.47 -1.32 26.89
C ARG A 92 -13.95 0.02 26.34
N ILE A 93 -15.25 0.26 26.41
CA ILE A 93 -15.87 1.52 26.01
C ILE A 93 -16.47 2.18 27.23
N ALA A 94 -16.10 3.42 27.50
CA ALA A 94 -16.66 4.24 28.58
C ALA A 94 -17.10 5.60 28.03
N ILE A 95 -18.36 5.94 28.17
CA ILE A 95 -18.94 7.23 27.77
C ILE A 95 -19.47 7.91 29.03
N PRO A 96 -18.67 8.78 29.67
CA PRO A 96 -19.11 9.49 30.87
C PRO A 96 -20.10 10.61 30.53
N GLY A 97 -20.89 11.05 31.50
CA GLY A 97 -21.79 12.18 31.32
C GLY A 97 -21.07 13.54 31.14
N SER A 98 -19.77 13.60 31.39
CA SER A 98 -18.90 14.76 31.15
C SER A 98 -17.44 14.29 31.04
N GLY A 99 -16.63 14.98 30.27
CA GLY A 99 -15.23 14.63 30.02
C GLY A 99 -15.06 13.76 28.76
N ASP A 100 -13.98 12.99 28.68
CA ASP A 100 -13.66 12.24 27.51
C ASP A 100 -14.33 10.86 27.47
N ALA A 101 -14.86 10.47 26.33
CA ALA A 101 -15.14 9.07 26.05
C ALA A 101 -13.83 8.31 25.82
N VAL A 102 -13.80 7.05 26.27
CA VAL A 102 -12.63 6.20 26.16
C VAL A 102 -12.99 4.93 25.39
N PHE A 103 -12.24 4.66 24.35
CA PHE A 103 -12.22 3.39 23.63
C PHE A 103 -10.85 2.74 23.86
N ALA A 104 -10.79 1.54 24.41
CA ALA A 104 -9.52 0.89 24.73
C ALA A 104 -9.48 -0.55 24.22
N SER A 105 -8.34 -0.91 23.63
CA SER A 105 -7.98 -2.26 23.19
C SER A 105 -6.57 -2.59 23.70
N GLY A 106 -6.46 -3.66 24.49
CA GLY A 106 -5.19 -3.97 25.16
C GLY A 106 -4.69 -2.81 26.01
N ARG A 107 -3.50 -2.29 25.74
CA ARG A 107 -2.86 -1.15 26.41
C ARG A 107 -3.06 0.19 25.71
N LEU A 108 -3.61 0.17 24.49
CA LEU A 108 -3.89 1.38 23.72
C LEU A 108 -5.29 1.91 24.04
N GLU A 109 -5.36 3.20 24.32
CA GLU A 109 -6.63 3.91 24.53
C GLU A 109 -6.74 5.04 23.49
N ALA A 110 -7.95 5.23 22.95
CA ALA A 110 -8.37 6.43 22.25
C ALA A 110 -9.30 7.23 23.16
N ARG A 111 -8.97 8.48 23.44
CA ARG A 111 -9.75 9.40 24.27
C ARG A 111 -10.35 10.48 23.40
N VAL A 112 -11.66 10.53 23.33
CA VAL A 112 -12.42 11.45 22.48
C VAL A 112 -13.12 12.48 23.34
N GLY A 113 -12.97 13.77 23.04
CA GLY A 113 -13.79 14.81 23.65
C GLY A 113 -15.28 14.55 23.35
N THR A 114 -16.16 14.71 24.35
CA THR A 114 -17.61 14.47 24.19
C THR A 114 -18.41 15.73 23.90
N GLU A 115 -17.78 16.89 23.92
CA GLU A 115 -18.38 18.19 23.61
C GLU A 115 -17.35 19.20 23.12
N GLY A 116 -17.80 20.21 22.38
CA GLY A 116 -16.96 21.25 21.81
C GLY A 116 -16.20 20.80 20.55
N PRO A 117 -15.07 21.44 20.24
CA PRO A 117 -14.28 21.10 19.06
C PRO A 117 -13.70 19.70 19.11
N TRP A 118 -13.55 19.08 17.92
CA TRP A 118 -12.94 17.76 17.76
C TRP A 118 -11.60 17.63 18.47
N ARG A 119 -11.45 16.55 19.25
CA ARG A 119 -10.20 16.12 19.87
C ARG A 119 -10.19 14.60 20.04
N LEU A 120 -9.10 13.98 19.64
CA LEU A 120 -8.82 12.55 19.82
C LEU A 120 -7.37 12.39 20.24
N ASP A 121 -7.12 11.81 21.41
CA ASP A 121 -5.80 11.49 21.92
C ASP A 121 -5.60 9.97 21.96
N PHE A 122 -4.50 9.48 21.40
CA PHE A 122 -4.05 8.10 21.56
C PHE A 122 -3.09 8.00 22.73
N VAL A 123 -3.40 7.11 23.66
CA VAL A 123 -2.69 6.96 24.94
C VAL A 123 -2.19 5.53 25.07
N ALA A 124 -0.91 5.33 25.27
CA ALA A 124 -0.31 4.05 25.59
C ALA A 124 0.48 4.17 26.90
N ASP A 125 0.29 3.21 27.81
CA ASP A 125 0.94 3.20 29.14
C ASP A 125 0.80 4.53 29.89
N GLY A 126 -0.38 5.18 29.79
CA GLY A 126 -0.70 6.46 30.46
C GLY A 126 -0.10 7.71 29.82
N ARG A 127 0.62 7.60 28.70
CA ARG A 127 1.22 8.70 27.96
C ARG A 127 0.52 8.91 26.63
N VAL A 128 0.20 10.15 26.28
CA VAL A 128 -0.27 10.51 24.93
C VAL A 128 0.90 10.28 23.95
N ILE A 129 0.68 9.43 22.96
CA ILE A 129 1.69 9.09 21.94
C ILE A 129 1.47 9.87 20.65
N THR A 130 0.23 10.19 20.31
CA THR A 130 -0.16 11.09 19.21
C THR A 130 -1.61 11.51 19.41
N GLY A 131 -2.14 12.41 18.56
CA GLY A 131 -3.53 12.83 18.63
C GLY A 131 -3.93 13.72 17.47
N SER A 132 -5.24 13.91 17.36
CA SER A 132 -5.94 14.73 16.37
C SER A 132 -6.67 15.88 17.07
N ASP A 133 -6.59 17.09 16.56
CA ASP A 133 -7.22 18.26 17.14
C ASP A 133 -8.26 18.91 16.19
N ALA A 134 -8.82 20.03 16.61
CA ALA A 134 -9.91 20.75 15.93
C ALA A 134 -9.66 21.11 14.45
N ARG A 135 -8.41 21.03 13.96
CA ARG A 135 -8.05 21.33 12.57
C ARG A 135 -7.49 20.14 11.82
N SER A 136 -7.34 19.02 12.48
CA SER A 136 -6.68 17.84 11.94
C SER A 136 -7.52 17.13 10.90
N VAL A 137 -8.76 16.78 11.26
CA VAL A 137 -9.72 16.13 10.36
C VAL A 137 -10.28 17.13 9.37
N GLY A 138 -10.39 16.73 8.11
CA GLY A 138 -11.04 17.55 7.10
C GLY A 138 -11.52 16.80 5.88
N VAL A 139 -12.74 17.14 5.44
CA VAL A 139 -13.22 16.81 4.10
C VAL A 139 -12.93 17.98 3.18
N ILE A 140 -12.20 17.72 2.13
CA ILE A 140 -11.59 18.74 1.29
C ILE A 140 -12.16 18.64 -0.12
N SER A 141 -12.60 19.76 -0.66
CA SER A 141 -12.96 19.87 -2.07
C SER A 141 -11.89 20.64 -2.82
N THR A 142 -11.47 20.10 -3.96
CA THR A 142 -10.50 20.70 -4.87
C THR A 142 -11.06 20.68 -6.30
N PRO A 143 -10.46 21.39 -7.26
CA PRO A 143 -10.82 21.23 -8.67
C PRO A 143 -10.63 19.80 -9.21
N GLY A 144 -9.75 19.02 -8.59
CA GLY A 144 -9.46 17.62 -8.97
C GLY A 144 -10.35 16.57 -8.29
N GLY A 145 -11.19 16.98 -7.33
CA GLY A 145 -12.07 16.05 -6.60
C GLY A 145 -12.11 16.30 -5.10
N ALA A 146 -12.76 15.37 -4.41
CA ALA A 146 -12.86 15.39 -2.95
C ALA A 146 -11.78 14.51 -2.31
N TYR A 147 -11.34 14.89 -1.10
CA TYR A 147 -10.37 14.16 -0.29
C TYR A 147 -10.80 14.16 1.16
N VAL A 148 -10.42 13.11 1.88
CA VAL A 148 -10.47 13.10 3.35
C VAL A 148 -9.04 13.13 3.88
N ARG A 149 -8.81 13.98 4.88
CA ARG A 149 -7.51 14.22 5.49
C ARG A 149 -7.56 14.01 7.00
N GLU A 150 -6.46 13.48 7.54
CA GLU A 150 -6.15 13.52 8.97
C GLU A 150 -4.74 14.09 9.18
N GLN A 151 -4.50 14.75 10.32
CA GLN A 151 -3.21 15.30 10.75
C GLN A 151 -2.93 14.90 12.20
N LEU A 152 -2.13 13.87 12.41
CA LEU A 152 -1.71 13.47 13.75
C LEU A 152 -0.55 14.33 14.26
N GLY A 153 -0.59 14.63 15.56
CA GLY A 153 0.43 15.42 16.23
C GLY A 153 1.78 14.73 16.25
N MET A 154 2.82 15.48 15.94
CA MET A 154 4.23 15.07 16.09
C MET A 154 4.87 15.84 17.23
N GLY A 155 5.54 15.12 18.15
CA GLY A 155 6.30 15.69 19.26
C GLY A 155 7.60 16.36 18.81
N VAL A 156 8.16 17.18 19.68
CA VAL A 156 9.50 17.79 19.44
C VAL A 156 10.55 16.70 19.43
N GLY A 157 11.30 16.59 18.33
CA GLY A 157 12.36 15.59 18.15
C GLY A 157 11.84 14.23 17.70
N GLU A 158 10.53 14.04 17.54
CA GLU A 158 9.95 12.81 17.02
C GLU A 158 10.37 12.56 15.57
N THR A 159 10.77 11.33 15.28
CA THR A 159 11.21 10.88 13.95
C THR A 159 10.29 9.81 13.39
N ILE A 160 9.91 9.99 12.14
CA ILE A 160 9.06 9.07 11.39
C ILE A 160 9.89 8.30 10.37
N TYR A 161 9.64 6.98 10.26
CA TYR A 161 10.31 6.04 9.34
C TYR A 161 9.27 5.23 8.58
N GLY A 162 9.63 4.65 7.43
CA GLY A 162 8.76 3.75 6.66
C GLY A 162 8.35 4.28 5.31
N LEU A 163 7.06 4.09 4.93
CA LEU A 163 6.46 4.47 3.65
C LEU A 163 7.02 3.71 2.43
N GLY A 164 7.51 2.48 2.65
CA GLY A 164 8.02 1.61 1.58
C GLY A 164 9.50 1.83 1.26
N GLU A 165 9.95 1.25 0.16
CA GLU A 165 11.33 1.35 -0.31
C GLU A 165 11.48 2.57 -1.22
N ARG A 166 12.29 3.56 -0.79
CA ARG A 166 12.46 4.83 -1.50
C ARG A 166 13.90 5.29 -1.51
N PHE A 167 14.27 5.99 -2.57
CA PHE A 167 15.61 6.56 -2.77
C PHE A 167 15.83 7.89 -2.03
N GLY A 168 14.93 8.26 -1.12
CA GLY A 168 15.05 9.44 -0.26
C GLY A 168 15.68 9.12 1.09
N ALA A 169 15.72 10.13 1.98
CA ALA A 169 16.23 9.98 3.33
C ALA A 169 15.44 8.92 4.13
N PHE A 170 16.14 8.19 5.00
CA PHE A 170 15.53 7.15 5.84
C PHE A 170 14.51 7.74 6.83
N ALA A 171 14.86 8.83 7.51
CA ALA A 171 13.91 9.64 8.28
C ALA A 171 13.02 10.46 7.34
N LYS A 172 11.72 10.41 7.55
CA LYS A 172 10.73 11.00 6.64
C LYS A 172 10.32 12.42 6.97
N ASN A 173 10.79 12.96 8.10
CA ASN A 173 10.49 14.33 8.52
C ASN A 173 10.86 15.35 7.44
N GLY A 174 9.93 16.25 7.13
CA GLY A 174 10.07 17.26 6.07
C GLY A 174 9.76 16.76 4.66
N GLN A 175 9.37 15.49 4.49
CA GLN A 175 9.09 14.91 3.17
C GLN A 175 7.60 14.85 2.86
N SER A 176 7.28 15.04 1.58
CA SER A 176 6.00 14.66 0.96
C SER A 176 6.21 13.31 0.28
N VAL A 177 5.32 12.35 0.51
CA VAL A 177 5.43 11.00 -0.05
C VAL A 177 4.05 10.54 -0.54
N ASP A 178 3.94 10.29 -1.83
CA ASP A 178 2.75 9.72 -2.43
C ASP A 178 2.92 8.19 -2.55
N ILE A 179 1.95 7.47 -2.04
CA ILE A 179 1.88 6.02 -2.08
C ILE A 179 1.10 5.63 -3.32
N TRP A 180 1.84 5.33 -4.36
CA TRP A 180 1.33 4.81 -5.63
C TRP A 180 2.46 4.06 -6.32
N ASN A 181 2.20 2.83 -6.78
CA ASN A 181 3.23 2.02 -7.43
C ASN A 181 3.49 2.54 -8.84
N GLU A 182 4.67 3.07 -9.05
CA GLU A 182 5.15 3.52 -10.36
C GLU A 182 6.57 3.02 -10.60
N ASP A 183 6.86 2.68 -11.86
CA ASP A 183 8.20 2.28 -12.28
C ASP A 183 9.05 3.51 -12.58
N GLY A 184 9.67 4.04 -11.57
CA GLY A 184 10.54 5.22 -11.64
C GLY A 184 12.03 4.92 -11.86
N GLY A 185 12.40 3.64 -12.00
CA GLY A 185 13.81 3.24 -12.01
C GLY A 185 14.50 3.49 -10.66
N THR A 186 15.74 3.98 -10.69
CA THR A 186 16.58 4.10 -9.49
C THR A 186 17.04 5.53 -9.20
N ALA A 187 16.40 6.55 -9.76
CA ALA A 187 16.91 7.92 -9.75
C ALA A 187 15.85 8.99 -9.41
N SER A 188 14.66 8.59 -8.96
CA SER A 188 13.57 9.51 -8.63
C SER A 188 12.86 9.12 -7.33
N GLU A 189 11.88 9.92 -6.93
CA GLU A 189 10.97 9.64 -5.80
C GLU A 189 9.96 8.52 -6.10
N GLN A 190 9.75 8.17 -7.36
CA GLN A 190 8.87 7.09 -7.76
C GLN A 190 9.39 5.74 -7.24
N ALA A 191 8.47 4.87 -6.84
CA ALA A 191 8.80 3.56 -6.34
C ALA A 191 7.66 2.57 -6.61
N TYR A 192 8.00 1.29 -6.81
CA TYR A 192 7.01 0.23 -6.89
C TYR A 192 6.99 -0.69 -5.66
N LYS A 193 7.61 -0.28 -4.57
CA LYS A 193 7.44 -0.89 -3.25
C LYS A 193 6.90 0.18 -2.29
N ASN A 194 5.63 0.50 -2.44
CA ASN A 194 4.91 1.46 -1.63
C ASN A 194 4.19 0.75 -0.49
N VAL A 195 4.30 1.27 0.73
CA VAL A 195 3.62 0.74 1.91
C VAL A 195 3.04 1.93 2.69
N PRO A 196 1.70 2.06 2.80
CA PRO A 196 1.06 3.18 3.48
C PRO A 196 1.13 3.03 5.02
N PHE A 197 2.32 2.72 5.50
CA PHE A 197 2.63 2.50 6.92
C PHE A 197 3.89 3.25 7.31
N TYR A 198 3.85 3.91 8.47
CA TYR A 198 5.03 4.48 9.09
C TYR A 198 5.19 4.07 10.55
N LEU A 199 6.42 4.13 11.03
CA LEU A 199 6.82 3.98 12.42
C LEU A 199 7.25 5.32 12.99
N SER A 200 6.79 5.64 14.22
CA SER A 200 7.27 6.74 15.02
C SER A 200 8.14 6.25 16.19
N ASP A 201 9.23 6.94 16.48
CA ASP A 201 10.02 6.70 17.68
C ASP A 201 9.29 7.14 18.98
N ALA A 202 8.12 7.76 18.86
CA ALA A 202 7.21 7.99 19.98
C ALA A 202 6.50 6.72 20.48
N GLY A 203 6.67 5.56 19.81
CA GLY A 203 6.19 4.25 20.24
C GLY A 203 4.87 3.84 19.60
N TYR A 204 4.62 4.26 18.37
CA TYR A 204 3.46 3.83 17.58
C TYR A 204 3.81 3.64 16.10
N GLY A 205 2.98 2.85 15.41
CA GLY A 205 2.90 2.80 13.95
C GLY A 205 1.57 3.32 13.49
N LEU A 206 1.50 3.79 12.26
CA LEU A 206 0.27 4.18 11.59
C LEU A 206 0.18 3.50 10.24
N PHE A 207 -0.94 2.86 9.97
CA PHE A 207 -1.29 2.25 8.70
C PHE A 207 -2.54 2.91 8.14
N VAL A 208 -2.50 3.34 6.87
CA VAL A 208 -3.67 3.86 6.14
C VAL A 208 -4.20 2.74 5.27
N ASP A 209 -5.43 2.34 5.51
CA ASP A 209 -6.13 1.29 4.76
C ASP A 209 -6.91 1.93 3.61
N HIS A 210 -6.26 1.99 2.46
CA HIS A 210 -6.87 2.54 1.25
C HIS A 210 -6.25 1.89 0.00
N PRO A 211 -7.06 1.37 -0.94
CA PRO A 211 -6.54 0.65 -2.12
C PRO A 211 -6.00 1.58 -3.21
N GLY A 212 -6.34 2.85 -3.17
CA GLY A 212 -5.88 3.87 -4.10
C GLY A 212 -4.69 4.67 -3.58
N GLU A 213 -4.48 5.82 -4.19
CA GLU A 213 -3.41 6.74 -3.80
C GLU A 213 -3.58 7.25 -2.36
N VAL A 214 -2.49 7.22 -1.58
CA VAL A 214 -2.41 7.84 -0.27
C VAL A 214 -1.27 8.85 -0.26
N SER A 215 -1.56 10.10 0.08
CA SER A 215 -0.53 11.12 0.15
C SER A 215 -0.15 11.43 1.60
N PHE A 216 1.13 11.39 1.92
CA PHE A 216 1.69 11.73 3.22
C PHE A 216 2.48 13.04 3.16
N GLU A 217 2.25 13.91 4.16
CA GLU A 217 3.04 15.11 4.43
C GLU A 217 3.59 15.00 5.85
N ILE A 218 4.84 14.55 5.97
CA ILE A 218 5.48 14.33 7.27
C ILE A 218 6.22 15.59 7.72
N GLY A 219 5.51 16.47 8.41
CA GLY A 219 6.07 17.77 8.81
C GLY A 219 6.36 18.72 7.63
N SER A 220 5.89 18.42 6.44
CA SER A 220 6.17 19.17 5.20
C SER A 220 5.11 20.22 4.85
N GLU A 221 3.85 20.04 5.27
CA GLU A 221 2.82 21.08 5.23
C GLU A 221 2.73 21.83 6.56
N VAL A 222 2.70 21.10 7.68
CA VAL A 222 2.73 21.62 9.05
C VAL A 222 3.82 20.89 9.82
N VAL A 223 4.82 21.58 10.28
CA VAL A 223 6.05 21.00 10.88
C VAL A 223 5.80 20.09 12.09
N SER A 224 4.70 20.28 12.81
CA SER A 224 4.30 19.49 13.98
C SER A 224 3.23 18.43 13.68
N ARG A 225 3.03 18.07 12.41
CA ARG A 225 1.98 17.13 11.99
C ARG A 225 2.49 16.08 11.01
N ALA A 226 2.10 14.84 11.24
CA ALA A 226 2.08 13.80 10.22
C ALA A 226 0.70 13.79 9.58
N GLN A 227 0.59 14.32 8.37
CA GLN A 227 -0.65 14.39 7.61
C GLN A 227 -0.73 13.24 6.63
N PHE A 228 -1.92 12.71 6.46
CA PHE A 228 -2.24 11.79 5.37
C PHE A 228 -3.63 12.10 4.81
N SER A 229 -3.79 11.84 3.51
CA SER A 229 -5.04 12.10 2.79
C SER A 229 -5.27 11.08 1.69
N VAL A 230 -6.54 10.79 1.44
CA VAL A 230 -7.00 9.88 0.38
C VAL A 230 -8.08 10.55 -0.45
N PRO A 231 -8.21 10.22 -1.74
CA PRO A 231 -9.33 10.67 -2.56
C PRO A 231 -10.64 10.01 -2.08
N GLY A 232 -11.77 10.72 -2.24
CA GLY A 232 -13.10 10.20 -1.91
C GLY A 232 -13.75 10.85 -0.70
N GLN A 233 -14.59 10.09 -0.01
CA GLN A 233 -15.47 10.54 1.06
C GLN A 233 -15.20 9.82 2.40
N GLU A 234 -14.24 8.90 2.40
CA GLU A 234 -13.91 8.09 3.57
C GLU A 234 -12.40 7.88 3.68
N LEU A 235 -11.92 7.82 4.92
CA LEU A 235 -10.53 7.52 5.27
C LEU A 235 -10.52 6.58 6.45
N THR A 236 -9.90 5.40 6.29
CA THR A 236 -9.64 4.46 7.38
C THR A 236 -8.14 4.39 7.66
N TYR A 237 -7.78 4.47 8.94
CA TYR A 237 -6.41 4.27 9.38
C TYR A 237 -6.35 3.55 10.74
N TYR A 238 -5.22 2.91 11.00
CA TYR A 238 -4.97 2.17 12.24
C TYR A 238 -3.76 2.74 12.97
N VAL A 239 -3.94 3.02 14.27
CA VAL A 239 -2.84 3.31 15.18
C VAL A 239 -2.48 2.03 15.91
N ILE A 240 -1.20 1.66 15.84
CA ILE A 240 -0.65 0.42 16.35
C ILE A 240 0.35 0.76 17.44
N SER A 241 0.11 0.37 18.69
CA SER A 241 1.05 0.61 19.79
C SER A 241 2.01 -0.55 19.98
N GLY A 242 3.19 -0.29 20.55
CA GLY A 242 4.15 -1.31 20.91
C GLY A 242 5.26 -0.74 21.80
N ALA A 243 5.80 -1.57 22.70
CA ALA A 243 6.90 -1.16 23.58
C ALA A 243 8.20 -0.91 22.80
N THR A 244 8.36 -1.60 21.68
CA THR A 244 9.49 -1.47 20.76
C THR A 244 9.01 -1.41 19.30
N PRO A 245 9.83 -0.92 18.36
CA PRO A 245 9.51 -0.98 16.93
C PRO A 245 9.22 -2.40 16.42
N LYS A 246 9.83 -3.43 17.03
CA LYS A 246 9.59 -4.84 16.67
C LYS A 246 8.17 -5.25 17.05
N ASP A 247 7.68 -4.85 18.24
CA ASP A 247 6.32 -5.17 18.68
C ASP A 247 5.28 -4.51 17.75
N ILE A 248 5.57 -3.28 17.30
CA ILE A 248 4.71 -2.56 16.35
C ILE A 248 4.67 -3.28 15.01
N LEU A 249 5.82 -3.70 14.47
CA LEU A 249 5.91 -4.46 13.21
C LEU A 249 5.24 -5.83 13.33
N GLU A 250 5.38 -6.48 14.49
CA GLU A 250 4.71 -7.75 14.75
C GLU A 250 3.18 -7.60 14.67
N ARG A 251 2.62 -6.55 15.29
CA ARG A 251 1.18 -6.25 15.21
C ARG A 251 0.76 -5.81 13.82
N TYR A 252 1.54 -4.96 13.18
CA TYR A 252 1.28 -4.54 11.80
C TYR A 252 1.18 -5.76 10.87
N THR A 253 2.12 -6.69 10.94
CA THR A 253 2.08 -7.89 10.12
C THR A 253 1.07 -8.95 10.63
N ALA A 254 0.64 -8.91 11.88
CA ALA A 254 -0.52 -9.67 12.34
C ALA A 254 -1.82 -9.16 11.70
N LEU A 255 -1.95 -7.83 11.60
CA LEU A 255 -3.10 -7.19 10.97
C LEU A 255 -3.15 -7.41 9.45
N THR A 256 -2.02 -7.20 8.75
CA THR A 256 -1.96 -7.14 7.29
C THR A 256 -1.49 -8.43 6.61
N GLY A 257 -1.09 -9.42 7.37
CA GLY A 257 -0.53 -10.68 6.89
C GLY A 257 0.97 -10.82 7.17
N ARG A 258 1.37 -12.02 7.59
CA ARG A 258 2.77 -12.37 7.85
C ARG A 258 3.51 -12.58 6.53
N PRO A 259 4.80 -12.23 6.46
CA PRO A 259 5.62 -12.58 5.31
C PRO A 259 5.72 -14.11 5.17
N ALA A 260 5.79 -14.58 3.92
CA ALA A 260 5.99 -15.99 3.66
C ALA A 260 7.37 -16.46 4.16
N GLU A 261 7.42 -17.70 4.62
CA GLU A 261 8.71 -18.38 4.82
C GLU A 261 9.35 -18.64 3.46
N VAL A 262 10.58 -18.15 3.28
CA VAL A 262 11.32 -18.33 2.04
C VAL A 262 12.54 -19.21 2.26
N PRO A 263 12.96 -20.04 1.27
CA PRO A 263 14.14 -20.87 1.38
C PRO A 263 15.43 -20.06 1.58
N ALA A 264 16.38 -20.60 2.33
CA ALA A 264 17.64 -19.90 2.66
C ALA A 264 18.42 -19.40 1.43
N TRP A 265 18.34 -20.08 0.29
CA TRP A 265 19.03 -19.68 -0.94
C TRP A 265 18.55 -18.33 -1.49
N THR A 266 17.33 -17.88 -1.14
CA THR A 266 16.79 -16.59 -1.61
C THR A 266 17.53 -15.40 -1.01
N TYR A 267 18.22 -15.58 0.11
CA TYR A 267 19.06 -14.57 0.75
C TYR A 267 20.48 -14.49 0.17
N GLY A 268 20.82 -15.38 -0.78
CA GLY A 268 22.09 -15.36 -1.47
C GLY A 268 22.16 -14.30 -2.56
N LEU A 269 23.32 -14.26 -3.24
CA LEU A 269 23.52 -13.31 -4.35
C LEU A 269 22.73 -13.76 -5.58
N TRP A 270 21.97 -12.83 -6.16
CA TRP A 270 21.27 -12.96 -7.44
C TRP A 270 22.00 -12.15 -8.50
N LEU A 271 22.34 -12.77 -9.61
CA LEU A 271 22.96 -12.11 -10.75
C LEU A 271 21.96 -12.01 -11.90
N SER A 272 21.82 -10.80 -12.46
CA SER A 272 21.05 -10.55 -13.67
C SER A 272 21.83 -9.58 -14.55
N THR A 273 21.71 -9.72 -15.85
CA THR A 273 22.17 -8.71 -16.82
C THR A 273 21.05 -7.75 -17.21
N SER A 274 19.86 -7.94 -16.62
CA SER A 274 18.67 -7.19 -16.93
C SER A 274 18.38 -7.21 -18.45
N PHE A 275 18.00 -6.08 -19.03
CA PHE A 275 17.76 -5.91 -20.46
C PHE A 275 18.91 -5.17 -21.17
N THR A 276 20.03 -4.99 -20.50
CA THR A 276 21.16 -4.20 -21.03
C THR A 276 22.09 -5.01 -21.93
N THR A 277 21.93 -6.33 -21.96
CA THR A 277 22.80 -7.24 -22.70
C THR A 277 21.95 -8.18 -23.56
N ASN A 278 22.26 -8.31 -24.83
CA ASN A 278 21.81 -9.45 -25.65
C ASN A 278 22.51 -10.69 -25.15
N TYR A 279 21.79 -11.64 -24.59
CA TYR A 279 22.40 -12.84 -24.03
C TYR A 279 21.76 -14.10 -24.57
N ASP A 280 22.64 -15.01 -24.90
CA ASP A 280 22.38 -16.42 -25.21
C ASP A 280 22.95 -17.29 -24.09
N GLU A 281 22.80 -18.60 -24.20
CA GLU A 281 23.34 -19.53 -23.20
C GLU A 281 24.85 -19.34 -22.98
N ALA A 282 25.63 -19.15 -24.02
CA ALA A 282 27.09 -19.00 -23.91
C ALA A 282 27.44 -17.74 -23.09
N THR A 283 26.75 -16.65 -23.34
CA THR A 283 26.91 -15.39 -22.58
C THR A 283 26.53 -15.59 -21.12
N VAL A 284 25.40 -16.21 -20.85
CA VAL A 284 24.94 -16.52 -19.47
C VAL A 284 25.95 -17.36 -18.71
N MET A 285 26.47 -18.44 -19.36
CA MET A 285 27.46 -19.31 -18.75
C MET A 285 28.78 -18.57 -18.48
N SER A 286 29.18 -17.65 -19.35
CA SER A 286 30.40 -16.84 -19.14
C SER A 286 30.30 -15.95 -17.89
N PHE A 287 29.13 -15.39 -17.60
CA PHE A 287 28.91 -14.62 -16.36
C PHE A 287 28.96 -15.53 -15.12
N ILE A 288 28.30 -16.68 -15.16
CA ILE A 288 28.29 -17.66 -14.07
C ILE A 288 29.72 -18.15 -13.79
N ASP A 289 30.45 -18.53 -14.82
CA ASP A 289 31.82 -18.99 -14.68
C ASP A 289 32.77 -17.88 -14.22
N GLY A 290 32.58 -16.66 -14.72
CA GLY A 290 33.32 -15.50 -14.24
C GLY A 290 33.10 -15.16 -12.77
N MET A 291 31.91 -15.40 -12.21
CA MET A 291 31.67 -15.29 -10.77
C MET A 291 32.44 -16.39 -10.00
N ALA A 292 32.36 -17.63 -10.47
CA ALA A 292 33.08 -18.75 -9.86
C ALA A 292 34.62 -18.57 -9.87
N GLU A 293 35.20 -18.11 -11.00
CA GLU A 293 36.62 -17.80 -11.13
C GLU A 293 37.10 -16.72 -10.14
N ARG A 294 36.21 -15.83 -9.73
CA ARG A 294 36.49 -14.74 -8.78
C ARG A 294 36.14 -15.13 -7.33
N GLU A 295 35.77 -16.39 -7.12
CA GLU A 295 35.33 -16.88 -5.81
C GLU A 295 34.15 -16.08 -5.22
N ILE A 296 33.29 -15.52 -6.06
CA ILE A 296 32.07 -14.81 -5.65
C ILE A 296 30.93 -15.82 -5.58
N PRO A 297 30.37 -16.11 -4.39
CA PRO A 297 29.31 -17.10 -4.24
C PRO A 297 28.00 -16.58 -4.87
N LEU A 298 27.58 -17.21 -5.96
CA LEU A 298 26.34 -16.92 -6.65
C LEU A 298 25.28 -17.96 -6.25
N SER A 299 24.09 -17.53 -5.89
CA SER A 299 22.97 -18.40 -5.53
C SER A 299 21.96 -18.55 -6.65
N VAL A 300 21.68 -17.46 -7.36
CA VAL A 300 20.61 -17.41 -8.37
C VAL A 300 21.11 -16.69 -9.62
N PHE A 301 20.84 -17.27 -10.79
CA PHE A 301 20.88 -16.50 -12.03
C PHE A 301 19.47 -16.12 -12.45
N HIS A 302 19.24 -14.83 -12.67
CA HIS A 302 17.95 -14.29 -13.08
C HIS A 302 17.95 -13.93 -14.56
N PHE A 303 17.05 -14.54 -15.30
CA PHE A 303 16.74 -14.17 -16.68
C PHE A 303 15.70 -13.07 -16.69
N ASP A 304 16.07 -11.87 -17.12
CA ASP A 304 15.14 -10.76 -17.30
C ASP A 304 14.37 -10.92 -18.63
N CYS A 305 13.50 -10.00 -18.99
CA CYS A 305 12.49 -10.11 -20.05
C CYS A 305 12.93 -10.72 -21.39
N PHE A 306 14.21 -10.62 -21.77
CA PHE A 306 14.72 -11.15 -23.04
C PHE A 306 15.10 -12.64 -23.04
N TRP A 307 14.64 -13.40 -22.06
CA TRP A 307 14.56 -14.84 -22.24
C TRP A 307 13.47 -15.21 -23.28
N MET A 308 12.46 -14.32 -23.44
CA MET A 308 11.44 -14.38 -24.47
C MET A 308 11.84 -13.53 -25.68
N ARG A 309 11.22 -13.76 -26.82
CA ARG A 309 11.45 -12.97 -28.04
C ARG A 309 10.99 -11.52 -27.86
N ALA A 310 11.73 -10.60 -28.50
CA ALA A 310 11.31 -9.20 -28.57
C ALA A 310 9.89 -9.08 -29.18
N PHE A 311 9.07 -8.19 -28.60
CA PHE A 311 7.65 -7.97 -28.95
C PHE A 311 6.70 -9.16 -28.70
N HIS A 312 7.17 -10.21 -27.96
CA HIS A 312 6.35 -11.37 -27.60
C HIS A 312 6.31 -11.58 -26.08
N TRP A 313 6.49 -10.50 -25.28
CA TRP A 313 6.55 -10.64 -23.83
C TRP A 313 5.31 -11.28 -23.27
N SER A 314 5.56 -12.08 -22.29
CA SER A 314 4.60 -12.94 -21.62
C SER A 314 3.90 -13.92 -22.56
N ASP A 315 4.68 -14.45 -23.58
CA ASP A 315 4.26 -15.64 -24.31
C ASP A 315 4.71 -16.95 -23.63
N PHE A 316 5.55 -16.84 -22.60
CA PHE A 316 6.10 -17.95 -21.81
C PHE A 316 6.92 -18.95 -22.65
N VAL A 317 7.49 -18.48 -23.74
CA VAL A 317 8.32 -19.29 -24.66
C VAL A 317 9.74 -18.74 -24.70
N TRP A 318 10.71 -19.60 -24.38
CA TRP A 318 12.13 -19.27 -24.57
C TRP A 318 12.41 -18.91 -26.02
N ASP A 319 13.16 -17.84 -26.25
CA ASP A 319 13.56 -17.47 -27.62
C ASP A 319 14.42 -18.58 -28.22
N PRO A 320 13.93 -19.32 -29.23
CA PRO A 320 14.69 -20.47 -29.79
C PRO A 320 15.95 -20.06 -30.53
N ALA A 321 16.09 -18.79 -30.91
CA ALA A 321 17.30 -18.28 -31.54
C ALA A 321 18.44 -18.08 -30.52
N MET A 322 18.09 -17.74 -29.28
CA MET A 322 19.05 -17.48 -28.21
C MET A 322 19.22 -18.69 -27.28
N PHE A 323 18.17 -19.45 -27.09
CA PHE A 323 18.10 -20.60 -26.17
C PHE A 323 17.50 -21.83 -26.89
N PRO A 324 18.24 -22.48 -27.81
CA PRO A 324 17.72 -23.60 -28.60
C PRO A 324 17.45 -24.86 -27.76
N ASP A 325 18.08 -25.01 -26.62
CA ASP A 325 17.91 -26.13 -25.67
C ASP A 325 17.69 -25.58 -24.24
N PRO A 326 16.54 -24.96 -23.95
CA PRO A 326 16.33 -24.29 -22.66
C PRO A 326 16.35 -25.26 -21.47
N GLN A 327 15.76 -26.43 -21.58
CA GLN A 327 15.75 -27.43 -20.52
C GLN A 327 17.17 -27.96 -20.21
N GLY A 328 17.97 -28.22 -21.24
CA GLY A 328 19.37 -28.60 -21.08
C GLY A 328 20.21 -27.47 -20.47
N MET A 329 19.98 -26.23 -20.90
CA MET A 329 20.63 -25.06 -20.30
C MET A 329 20.30 -24.93 -18.81
N LEU A 330 19.03 -25.01 -18.45
CA LEU A 330 18.61 -24.95 -17.04
C LEU A 330 19.26 -26.06 -16.22
N ALA A 331 19.33 -27.28 -16.75
CA ALA A 331 20.00 -28.39 -16.09
C ALA A 331 21.51 -28.13 -15.89
N ARG A 332 22.19 -27.52 -16.89
CA ARG A 332 23.61 -27.16 -16.78
C ARG A 332 23.86 -26.07 -15.72
N ILE A 333 23.00 -25.08 -15.64
CA ILE A 333 23.07 -24.04 -14.60
C ILE A 333 22.87 -24.67 -13.20
N LYS A 334 21.85 -25.51 -13.05
CA LYS A 334 21.57 -26.21 -11.78
C LYS A 334 22.70 -27.16 -11.36
N ALA A 335 23.37 -27.80 -12.30
CA ALA A 335 24.52 -28.64 -12.01
C ALA A 335 25.71 -27.87 -11.40
N LYS A 336 25.75 -26.54 -11.56
CA LYS A 336 26.71 -25.65 -10.88
C LYS A 336 26.24 -25.20 -9.48
N GLY A 337 25.12 -25.72 -8.99
CA GLY A 337 24.56 -25.39 -7.68
C GLY A 337 23.67 -24.16 -7.62
N LEU A 338 23.37 -23.55 -8.76
CA LEU A 338 22.54 -22.35 -8.82
C LEU A 338 21.05 -22.67 -8.92
N ARG A 339 20.24 -21.70 -8.50
CA ARG A 339 18.81 -21.62 -8.82
C ARG A 339 18.60 -20.69 -9.99
N VAL A 340 17.45 -20.82 -10.63
CA VAL A 340 17.07 -20.00 -11.80
C VAL A 340 15.80 -19.24 -11.50
N SER A 341 15.84 -17.93 -11.73
CA SER A 341 14.68 -17.06 -11.74
C SER A 341 14.40 -16.53 -13.14
N ALA A 342 13.13 -16.43 -13.51
CA ALA A 342 12.71 -15.82 -14.78
C ALA A 342 11.81 -14.62 -14.53
N TRP A 343 12.02 -13.55 -15.28
CA TRP A 343 11.15 -12.41 -15.28
C TRP A 343 9.83 -12.76 -15.99
N ILE A 344 8.73 -12.35 -15.39
CA ILE A 344 7.39 -12.39 -15.97
C ILE A 344 6.63 -11.14 -15.56
N ASN A 345 5.58 -10.82 -16.29
CA ASN A 345 4.54 -9.91 -15.82
C ASN A 345 3.18 -10.27 -16.43
N PRO A 346 2.07 -9.68 -15.96
CA PRO A 346 0.73 -9.97 -16.46
C PRO A 346 0.37 -9.21 -17.75
N TYR A 347 1.31 -8.51 -18.37
CA TYR A 347 1.09 -7.80 -19.62
C TYR A 347 1.43 -8.70 -20.80
N ILE A 348 0.44 -9.03 -21.62
CA ILE A 348 0.57 -9.91 -22.77
C ILE A 348 0.76 -9.07 -24.05
N ALA A 349 1.91 -9.19 -24.69
CA ALA A 349 2.17 -8.48 -25.95
C ALA A 349 1.24 -8.95 -27.06
N GLN A 350 0.74 -8.04 -27.88
CA GLN A 350 -0.23 -8.38 -28.96
C GLN A 350 0.32 -9.36 -30.02
N ARG A 351 1.65 -9.52 -30.12
CA ARG A 351 2.30 -10.51 -30.99
C ARG A 351 2.43 -11.88 -30.32
N SER A 352 2.21 -11.98 -29.03
CA SER A 352 2.15 -13.26 -28.32
C SER A 352 0.93 -14.07 -28.77
N HIS A 353 1.08 -15.39 -28.94
CA HIS A 353 -0.05 -16.28 -29.17
C HIS A 353 -1.07 -16.24 -28.01
N LEU A 354 -0.65 -15.91 -26.82
CA LEU A 354 -1.50 -15.79 -25.64
C LEU A 354 -2.42 -14.57 -25.70
N PHE A 355 -2.07 -13.54 -26.49
CA PHE A 355 -2.97 -12.40 -26.69
C PHE A 355 -4.28 -12.83 -27.36
N GLU A 356 -4.18 -13.55 -28.47
CA GLU A 356 -5.38 -14.02 -29.20
C GLU A 356 -6.15 -15.06 -28.39
N GLU A 357 -5.47 -15.96 -27.70
CA GLU A 357 -6.08 -16.91 -26.78
C GLU A 357 -6.85 -16.19 -25.68
N GLY A 358 -6.20 -15.28 -24.93
CA GLY A 358 -6.81 -14.53 -23.83
C GLY A 358 -7.95 -13.61 -24.29
N ARG A 359 -7.81 -12.97 -25.47
CA ARG A 359 -8.86 -12.15 -26.07
C ARG A 359 -10.11 -12.98 -26.36
N ARG A 360 -9.94 -14.15 -26.96
CA ARG A 360 -11.05 -15.07 -27.33
C ARG A 360 -11.75 -15.64 -26.09
N LEU A 361 -10.98 -15.98 -25.06
CA LEU A 361 -11.50 -16.56 -23.82
C LEU A 361 -12.06 -15.53 -22.83
N GLY A 362 -11.82 -14.24 -23.06
CA GLY A 362 -12.26 -13.18 -22.16
C GLY A 362 -11.39 -13.03 -20.91
N TYR A 363 -10.10 -13.39 -21.00
CA TYR A 363 -9.14 -13.36 -19.88
C TYR A 363 -8.32 -12.08 -19.81
N LEU A 364 -8.55 -11.14 -20.72
CA LEU A 364 -7.87 -9.85 -20.75
C LEU A 364 -8.83 -8.74 -20.33
N VAL A 365 -8.32 -7.75 -19.60
CA VAL A 365 -9.08 -6.57 -19.15
C VAL A 365 -9.72 -5.87 -20.35
N ARG A 366 -10.98 -5.49 -20.21
CA ARG A 366 -11.78 -4.85 -21.27
C ARG A 366 -12.22 -3.45 -20.90
N ARG A 367 -12.39 -2.62 -21.93
CA ARG A 367 -13.07 -1.34 -21.81
C ARG A 367 -14.58 -1.54 -21.73
N ALA A 368 -15.31 -0.49 -21.38
CA ALA A 368 -16.76 -0.52 -21.29
C ALA A 368 -17.45 -0.87 -22.62
N ASP A 369 -16.83 -0.63 -23.76
CA ASP A 369 -17.31 -0.98 -25.10
C ASP A 369 -17.04 -2.46 -25.47
N GLY A 370 -16.42 -3.23 -24.58
CA GLY A 370 -16.07 -4.64 -24.78
C GLY A 370 -14.75 -4.88 -25.49
N SER A 371 -14.06 -3.85 -25.98
CA SER A 371 -12.72 -3.97 -26.56
C SER A 371 -11.69 -4.30 -25.49
N VAL A 372 -10.60 -5.01 -25.87
CA VAL A 372 -9.47 -5.26 -24.97
C VAL A 372 -8.78 -3.95 -24.66
N TRP A 373 -8.50 -3.69 -23.37
CA TRP A 373 -7.66 -2.59 -22.95
C TRP A 373 -6.21 -2.86 -23.37
N GLN A 374 -5.55 -1.89 -24.01
CA GLN A 374 -4.16 -1.97 -24.44
C GLN A 374 -3.45 -0.65 -24.24
N TRP A 375 -2.13 -0.71 -24.09
CA TRP A 375 -1.22 0.43 -24.07
C TRP A 375 0.12 0.07 -24.70
N ASP A 376 1.01 1.07 -24.87
CA ASP A 376 2.31 0.88 -25.53
C ASP A 376 3.50 1.06 -24.58
N MET A 377 3.26 1.11 -23.25
CA MET A 377 4.34 1.13 -22.28
C MET A 377 5.03 -0.24 -22.25
N TRP A 378 6.36 -0.28 -22.13
CA TRP A 378 7.25 -1.43 -22.20
C TRP A 378 7.32 -2.07 -23.58
N GLN A 379 6.23 -2.50 -24.16
CA GLN A 379 6.16 -3.02 -25.53
C GLN A 379 4.84 -2.62 -26.22
N ALA A 380 4.85 -2.73 -27.54
CA ALA A 380 3.72 -2.34 -28.36
C ALA A 380 2.49 -3.24 -28.10
N GLY A 381 1.36 -2.59 -27.83
CA GLY A 381 0.05 -3.23 -27.79
C GLY A 381 -0.14 -4.22 -26.65
N MET A 382 0.46 -4.00 -25.48
CA MET A 382 0.31 -4.91 -24.35
C MET A 382 -1.09 -4.84 -23.75
N ALA A 383 -1.67 -6.02 -23.47
CA ALA A 383 -2.94 -6.18 -22.76
C ALA A 383 -2.69 -6.74 -21.37
N LEU A 384 -3.54 -6.38 -20.41
CA LEU A 384 -3.45 -6.84 -19.03
C LEU A 384 -4.35 -8.06 -18.81
N VAL A 385 -3.83 -9.07 -18.11
CA VAL A 385 -4.65 -10.22 -17.65
C VAL A 385 -5.65 -9.76 -16.60
N ASP A 386 -6.90 -10.19 -16.74
CA ASP A 386 -7.97 -9.89 -15.78
C ASP A 386 -7.95 -10.89 -14.62
N PHE A 387 -7.23 -10.57 -13.55
CA PHE A 387 -7.16 -11.40 -12.35
C PHE A 387 -8.44 -11.36 -11.48
N THR A 388 -9.45 -10.57 -11.83
CA THR A 388 -10.77 -10.67 -11.21
C THR A 388 -11.58 -11.86 -11.76
N ASN A 389 -11.12 -12.44 -12.88
CA ASN A 389 -11.67 -13.64 -13.48
C ASN A 389 -10.91 -14.89 -13.00
N PRO A 390 -11.53 -15.80 -12.21
CA PRO A 390 -10.85 -17.00 -11.70
C PRO A 390 -10.30 -17.93 -12.80
N ASP A 391 -10.95 -17.99 -13.96
CA ASP A 391 -10.49 -18.80 -15.10
C ASP A 391 -9.21 -18.19 -15.70
N ALA A 392 -9.10 -16.86 -15.76
CA ALA A 392 -7.89 -16.18 -16.21
C ALA A 392 -6.73 -16.38 -15.21
N VAL A 393 -7.03 -16.39 -13.91
CA VAL A 393 -6.04 -16.72 -12.86
C VAL A 393 -5.49 -18.13 -13.08
N THR A 394 -6.36 -19.11 -13.26
CA THR A 394 -5.98 -20.52 -13.50
C THR A 394 -5.15 -20.63 -14.78
N TRP A 395 -5.60 -20.01 -15.86
CA TRP A 395 -4.90 -20.00 -17.16
C TRP A 395 -3.48 -19.43 -17.04
N PHE A 396 -3.31 -18.30 -16.33
CA PHE A 396 -1.99 -17.67 -16.13
C PHE A 396 -1.09 -18.54 -15.23
N GLN A 397 -1.64 -19.10 -14.15
CA GLN A 397 -0.91 -20.01 -13.26
C GLN A 397 -0.42 -21.27 -13.98
N ASP A 398 -1.17 -21.80 -14.95
CA ASP A 398 -0.75 -22.97 -15.72
C ASP A 398 0.50 -22.68 -16.57
N LYS A 399 0.65 -21.44 -17.09
CA LYS A 399 1.87 -21.05 -17.80
C LYS A 399 3.07 -20.99 -16.85
N LEU A 400 2.89 -20.48 -15.64
CA LEU A 400 3.94 -20.47 -14.61
C LEU A 400 4.31 -21.90 -14.18
N ARG A 401 3.32 -22.78 -14.00
CA ARG A 401 3.57 -24.19 -13.66
C ARG A 401 4.41 -24.90 -14.72
N ALA A 402 4.15 -24.63 -16.00
CA ALA A 402 4.96 -25.20 -17.08
C ALA A 402 6.44 -24.80 -16.97
N LEU A 403 6.75 -23.54 -16.69
CA LEU A 403 8.13 -23.09 -16.48
C LEU A 403 8.78 -23.73 -15.23
N LEU A 404 8.02 -23.93 -14.14
CA LEU A 404 8.52 -24.65 -12.96
C LEU A 404 8.86 -26.10 -13.30
N VAL A 405 8.04 -26.78 -14.09
CA VAL A 405 8.28 -28.15 -14.56
C VAL A 405 9.54 -28.19 -15.45
N ASP A 406 9.76 -27.20 -16.30
CA ASP A 406 10.95 -27.10 -17.14
C ASP A 406 12.23 -26.78 -16.36
N GLY A 407 12.11 -26.32 -15.11
CA GLY A 407 13.27 -26.15 -14.24
C GLY A 407 13.54 -24.73 -13.73
N VAL A 408 12.66 -23.76 -13.97
CA VAL A 408 12.70 -22.46 -13.29
C VAL A 408 12.35 -22.66 -11.81
N ASP A 409 13.03 -21.97 -10.89
CA ASP A 409 12.83 -22.11 -9.45
C ASP A 409 12.05 -20.94 -8.85
N ALA A 410 12.07 -19.76 -9.47
CA ALA A 410 11.42 -18.55 -8.98
C ALA A 410 11.06 -17.59 -10.11
N PHE A 411 10.21 -16.63 -9.80
CA PHE A 411 9.82 -15.56 -10.71
C PHE A 411 10.09 -14.19 -10.10
N LYS A 412 10.46 -13.23 -10.93
CA LYS A 412 10.40 -11.79 -10.64
C LYS A 412 9.24 -11.22 -11.45
N THR A 413 8.32 -10.51 -10.77
CA THR A 413 7.18 -9.85 -11.41
C THR A 413 7.29 -8.34 -11.27
#